data_78c92d25683ecc96c3057833dc4d18db
#
_entry.id   78c92d25683ecc96c3057833dc4d18db
#
_cell.length_a   1.000
_cell.length_b   1.000
_cell.length_c   1.000
_cell.angle_alpha   90.00
_cell.angle_beta   90.00
_cell.angle_gamma   90.00
#
_symmetry.space_group_name_H-M   'P 1'
#
loop_
_entity.id
_entity.type
_entity.pdbx_description
1 polymer ?
#
loop_
_entity_poly.entity_id
_entity_poly.type
_entity_poly.pdbx_seq_one_letter_code
_entity_poly.pdbx_strand_id
1 'polypeptide(L)'
;TADDVAQYLNMSVRTLRRRLADIGMCFNDIRLEVRMQAATRYLKHSKMSIERIANVVGYSDQASFTRAFQKWANDTPDAIRRKHRLQQNIMAPN
;
A
#
# COMPACT_ATOMS: atom_id res chain seq x y z
N THR A 1 -7.51 7.91 -8.12
CA THR A 1 -7.73 7.79 -9.57
C THR A 1 -6.58 8.38 -10.35
N ALA A 2 -6.52 8.10 -11.66
CA ALA A 2 -5.50 8.67 -12.53
C ALA A 2 -5.58 10.20 -12.55
N ASP A 3 -6.80 10.74 -12.51
CA ASP A 3 -7.00 12.20 -12.47
C ASP A 3 -6.41 12.80 -11.21
N ASP A 4 -6.60 12.16 -10.06
CA ASP A 4 -6.08 12.65 -8.78
C ASP A 4 -4.55 12.69 -8.77
N VAL A 5 -3.92 11.62 -9.26
CA VAL A 5 -2.45 11.55 -9.32
C VAL A 5 -1.90 12.58 -10.30
N ALA A 6 -2.52 12.71 -11.47
CA ALA A 6 -2.11 13.68 -12.48
C ALA A 6 -2.24 15.12 -11.93
N GLN A 7 -3.32 15.41 -11.23
CA GLN A 7 -3.54 16.72 -10.64
C GLN A 7 -2.47 17.02 -9.57
N TYR A 8 -2.18 16.04 -8.72
CA TYR A 8 -1.14 16.17 -7.69
C TYR A 8 0.23 16.50 -8.31
N LEU A 9 0.56 15.84 -9.42
CA LEU A 9 1.83 16.04 -10.13
C LEU A 9 1.79 17.21 -11.11
N ASN A 10 0.66 17.93 -11.17
CA ASN A 10 0.47 19.09 -12.03
C ASN A 10 0.68 18.77 -13.51
N MET A 11 0.11 17.67 -13.98
CA MET A 11 0.20 17.24 -15.38
C MET A 11 -1.14 16.64 -15.82
N SER A 12 -1.32 16.51 -17.15
CA SER A 12 -2.51 15.85 -17.69
C SER A 12 -2.42 14.32 -17.51
N VAL A 13 -3.59 13.66 -17.52
CA VAL A 13 -3.65 12.19 -17.45
C VAL A 13 -2.88 11.57 -18.60
N ARG A 14 -2.99 12.17 -19.80
CA ARG A 14 -2.27 11.69 -20.99
C ARG A 14 -0.76 11.75 -20.79
N THR A 15 -0.26 12.85 -20.25
CA THR A 15 1.18 13.02 -19.96
C THR A 15 1.62 12.03 -18.89
N LEU A 16 0.82 11.85 -17.85
CA LEU A 16 1.10 10.89 -16.79
C LEU A 16 1.25 9.48 -17.36
N ARG A 17 0.28 9.03 -18.15
CA ARG A 17 0.31 7.68 -18.72
C ARG A 17 1.52 7.47 -19.63
N ARG A 18 1.85 8.49 -20.43
CA ARG A 18 3.01 8.42 -21.32
C ARG A 18 4.31 8.29 -20.53
N ARG A 19 4.48 9.10 -19.48
CA ARG A 19 5.68 9.05 -18.64
C ARG A 19 5.83 7.72 -17.91
N LEU A 20 4.72 7.18 -17.42
CA LEU A 20 4.73 5.87 -16.77
C LEU A 20 5.12 4.77 -17.72
N ALA A 21 4.59 4.80 -18.96
CA ALA A 21 4.96 3.84 -20.00
C ALA A 21 6.44 3.91 -20.34
N ASP A 22 7.01 5.11 -20.37
CA ASP A 22 8.43 5.32 -20.67
C ASP A 22 9.35 4.65 -19.64
N ILE A 23 8.91 4.53 -18.41
CA ILE A 23 9.68 3.86 -17.36
C ILE A 23 9.20 2.43 -17.08
N GLY A 24 8.37 1.89 -17.98
CA GLY A 24 7.89 0.51 -17.86
C GLY A 24 6.81 0.30 -16.79
N MET A 25 6.14 1.36 -16.36
CA MET A 25 5.06 1.29 -15.36
C MET A 25 3.74 1.71 -15.96
N CYS A 26 2.64 1.20 -15.41
CA CYS A 26 1.30 1.68 -15.73
C CYS A 26 0.67 2.29 -14.47
N PHE A 27 -0.45 3.00 -14.68
CA PHE A 27 -1.14 3.64 -13.56
C PHE A 27 -1.56 2.64 -12.47
N ASN A 28 -1.97 1.43 -12.87
CA ASN A 28 -2.38 0.40 -11.90
C ASN A 28 -1.24 0.00 -10.99
N ASP A 29 -0.01 -0.03 -11.48
CA ASP A 29 1.16 -0.35 -10.66
C ASP A 29 1.38 0.70 -9.57
N ILE A 30 1.25 1.97 -9.93
CA ILE A 30 1.37 3.06 -8.95
C ILE A 30 0.23 3.04 -7.95
N ARG A 31 -0.98 2.78 -8.42
CA ARG A 31 -2.16 2.69 -7.54
C ARG A 31 -1.98 1.58 -6.51
N LEU A 32 -1.48 0.42 -6.94
CA LEU A 32 -1.20 -0.69 -6.05
C LEU A 32 -0.12 -0.30 -5.04
N GLU A 33 0.95 0.32 -5.49
CA GLU A 33 2.05 0.75 -4.63
C GLU A 33 1.56 1.70 -3.53
N VAL A 34 0.76 2.71 -3.90
CA VAL A 34 0.21 3.68 -2.94
C VAL A 34 -0.69 2.98 -1.91
N ARG A 35 -1.54 2.06 -2.36
CA ARG A 35 -2.44 1.32 -1.47
C ARG A 35 -1.65 0.45 -0.49
N MET A 36 -0.63 -0.25 -0.98
CA MET A 36 0.14 -1.17 -0.15
C MET A 36 1.04 -0.43 0.83
N GLN A 37 1.59 0.72 0.44
CA GLN A 37 2.34 1.56 1.36
C GLN A 37 1.44 2.12 2.46
N ALA A 38 0.23 2.56 2.13
CA ALA A 38 -0.74 3.01 3.12
C ALA A 38 -1.11 1.88 4.10
N ALA A 39 -1.37 0.68 3.56
CA ALA A 39 -1.66 -0.49 4.39
C ALA A 39 -0.51 -0.78 5.34
N THR A 40 0.72 -0.71 4.87
CA THR A 40 1.91 -0.95 5.68
C THR A 40 1.99 0.04 6.85
N ARG A 41 1.70 1.33 6.59
CA ARG A 41 1.67 2.33 7.66
C ARG A 41 0.63 1.99 8.73
N TYR A 42 -0.58 1.60 8.31
CA TYR A 42 -1.62 1.20 9.25
C TYR A 42 -1.24 -0.05 10.04
N LEU A 43 -0.61 -1.03 9.39
CA LEU A 43 -0.15 -2.24 10.07
C LEU A 43 0.88 -1.92 11.15
N LYS A 44 1.79 -1.01 10.88
CA LYS A 44 2.89 -0.68 11.78
C LYS A 44 2.50 0.33 12.86
N HIS A 45 1.64 1.29 12.52
CA HIS A 45 1.42 2.46 13.37
C HIS A 45 -0.02 2.61 13.86
N SER A 46 -0.86 1.60 13.68
CA SER A 46 -2.22 1.61 14.21
C SER A 46 -2.59 0.23 14.75
N LYS A 47 -3.72 0.18 15.45
CA LYS A 47 -4.30 -1.08 15.96
C LYS A 47 -5.48 -1.53 15.12
N MET A 48 -5.66 -0.95 13.93
CA MET A 48 -6.75 -1.34 13.03
C MET A 48 -6.65 -2.82 12.67
N SER A 49 -7.82 -3.47 12.61
CA SER A 49 -7.87 -4.86 12.15
C SER A 49 -7.45 -4.95 10.68
N ILE A 50 -6.99 -6.12 10.28
CA ILE A 50 -6.63 -6.37 8.87
C ILE A 50 -7.83 -6.13 7.96
N GLU A 51 -9.03 -6.57 8.40
CA GLU A 51 -10.28 -6.35 7.66
C GLU A 51 -10.53 -4.84 7.44
N ARG A 52 -10.38 -4.04 8.48
CA ARG A 52 -10.57 -2.61 8.40
C ARG A 52 -9.56 -1.95 7.46
N ILE A 53 -8.30 -2.35 7.57
CA ILE A 53 -7.24 -1.84 6.69
C ILE A 53 -7.58 -2.16 5.23
N ALA A 54 -8.03 -3.39 4.96
CA ALA A 54 -8.45 -3.79 3.61
C ALA A 54 -9.51 -2.83 3.06
N ASN A 55 -10.53 -2.53 3.85
CA ASN A 55 -11.58 -1.59 3.44
C ASN A 55 -11.05 -0.18 3.20
N VAL A 56 -10.22 0.33 4.11
CA VAL A 56 -9.69 1.69 4.02
C VAL A 56 -8.84 1.89 2.77
N VAL A 57 -8.04 0.88 2.40
CA VAL A 57 -7.19 0.99 1.21
C VAL A 57 -7.90 0.58 -0.09
N GLY A 58 -9.20 0.28 -0.02
CA GLY A 58 -10.03 0.14 -1.21
C GLY A 58 -10.34 -1.28 -1.67
N TYR A 59 -10.15 -2.29 -0.83
CA TYR A 59 -10.53 -3.67 -1.15
C TYR A 59 -11.91 -3.98 -0.57
N SER A 60 -12.68 -4.79 -1.30
CA SER A 60 -14.04 -5.16 -0.89
C SER A 60 -14.05 -6.23 0.20
N ASP A 61 -12.99 -7.02 0.32
CA ASP A 61 -12.87 -8.06 1.35
C ASP A 61 -11.42 -8.25 1.78
N GLN A 62 -11.27 -8.86 2.95
CA GLN A 62 -9.95 -9.10 3.53
C GLN A 62 -9.12 -10.10 2.72
N ALA A 63 -9.75 -11.12 2.17
CA ALA A 63 -9.04 -12.17 1.43
C ALA A 63 -8.37 -11.60 0.18
N SER A 64 -9.07 -10.75 -0.56
CA SER A 64 -8.51 -10.08 -1.76
C SER A 64 -7.33 -9.19 -1.39
N PHE A 65 -7.46 -8.43 -0.32
CA PHE A 65 -6.39 -7.59 0.19
C PHE A 65 -5.18 -8.42 0.59
N THR A 66 -5.39 -9.48 1.37
CA THR A 66 -4.30 -10.34 1.86
C THR A 66 -3.51 -10.94 0.71
N ARG A 67 -4.20 -11.42 -0.33
CA ARG A 67 -3.53 -11.98 -1.52
C ARG A 67 -2.69 -10.92 -2.23
N ALA A 68 -3.26 -9.75 -2.45
CA ALA A 68 -2.55 -8.66 -3.12
C ALA A 68 -1.36 -8.17 -2.28
N PHE A 69 -1.55 -8.03 -0.99
CA PHE A 69 -0.50 -7.59 -0.08
C PHE A 69 0.64 -8.61 -0.03
N GLN A 70 0.32 -9.89 0.09
CA GLN A 70 1.32 -10.96 0.14
C GLN A 70 2.15 -11.02 -1.15
N LYS A 71 1.51 -10.80 -2.29
CA LYS A 71 2.22 -10.75 -3.56
C LYS A 71 3.14 -9.55 -3.64
N TRP A 72 2.71 -8.40 -3.14
CA TRP A 72 3.48 -7.16 -3.18
C TRP A 72 4.63 -7.16 -2.18
N ALA A 73 4.35 -7.54 -0.93
CA ALA A 73 5.32 -7.46 0.18
C ALA A 73 6.12 -8.75 0.38
N ASN A 74 5.73 -9.83 -0.30
CA ASN A 74 6.29 -11.16 -0.12
C ASN A 74 6.13 -11.67 1.33
N ASP A 75 5.10 -11.19 2.02
CA ASP A 75 4.78 -11.57 3.39
C ASP A 75 3.33 -11.21 3.69
N THR A 76 2.73 -11.82 4.71
CA THR A 76 1.35 -11.54 5.08
C THR A 76 1.24 -10.23 5.87
N PRO A 77 0.06 -9.56 5.83
CA PRO A 77 -0.15 -8.38 6.66
C PRO A 77 0.09 -8.63 8.14
N ASP A 78 -0.38 -9.76 8.65
CA ASP A 78 -0.21 -10.13 10.05
C ASP A 78 1.27 -10.31 10.41
N ALA A 79 2.04 -10.93 9.53
CA ALA A 79 3.47 -11.13 9.74
C ALA A 79 4.23 -9.79 9.76
N ILE A 80 3.86 -8.85 8.88
CA ILE A 80 4.47 -7.51 8.88
C ILE A 80 4.20 -6.80 10.20
N ARG A 81 2.97 -6.84 10.68
CA ARG A 81 2.59 -6.24 11.97
C ARG A 81 3.38 -6.85 13.12
N ARG A 82 3.46 -8.17 13.15
CA ARG A 82 4.13 -8.91 14.21
C ARG A 82 5.63 -8.63 14.24
N LYS A 83 6.27 -8.62 13.08
CA LYS A 83 7.69 -8.30 12.94
C LYS A 83 8.00 -6.88 13.40
N HIS A 84 7.13 -5.94 13.07
CA HIS A 84 7.31 -4.55 13.50
C HIS A 84 7.22 -4.43 15.03
N ARG A 85 6.26 -5.12 15.67
CA ARG A 85 6.14 -5.14 17.12
C ARG A 85 7.38 -5.70 17.79
N LEU A 86 7.93 -6.78 17.23
CA LEU A 86 9.15 -7.38 17.75
C LEU A 86 10.33 -6.42 17.65
N GLN A 87 10.47 -5.72 16.54
CA GLN A 87 11.51 -4.71 16.36
C GLN A 87 11.38 -3.57 17.37
N GLN A 88 10.16 -3.11 17.61
CA GLN A 88 9.90 -2.04 18.58
C GLN A 88 10.28 -2.49 19.98
N ASN A 89 9.97 -3.71 20.36
CA ASN A 89 10.32 -4.26 21.67
C ASN A 89 11.83 -4.40 21.85
N ILE A 90 12.54 -4.81 20.80
CA ILE A 90 14.00 -4.97 20.84
C ILE A 90 14.71 -3.61 20.92
N MET A 91 14.19 -2.61 20.20
CA MET A 91 14.81 -1.31 20.09
C MET A 91 14.30 -0.29 21.11
N ALA A 92 13.25 -0.64 21.87
CA ALA A 92 12.69 0.27 22.84
C ALA A 92 13.68 0.49 23.99
N PRO A 93 13.94 1.74 24.38
CA PRO A 93 14.76 2.00 25.55
C PRO A 93 14.03 1.56 26.82
N ASN A 94 14.74 0.99 27.71
CA ASN A 94 14.17 0.59 28.99
C ASN A 94 14.00 1.79 29.93
#